data_23757b86e8d79933fa5fb755f8d4608d
#
_entry.id   23757b86e8d79933fa5fb755f8d4608d
#
_cell.length_a   1.000
_cell.length_b   1.000
_cell.length_c   1.000
_cell.angle_alpha   90.00
_cell.angle_beta   90.00
_cell.angle_gamma   90.00
#
_symmetry.space_group_name_H-M   'P 1'
#
loop_
_entity.id
_entity.type
_entity.pdbx_description
1 polymer ?
#
loop_
_entity_poly.entity_id
_entity_poly.type
_entity_poly.pdbx_seq_one_letter_code
_entity_poly.pdbx_strand_id
1 'polypeptide(L)'
;FPGTTCWVNDFPNANNETYMRLYFNHPNYNDYPVVGVSWEQANAFCAWRTEFLLAGLGAQAKYVQRYRLPTEAEWEFAARGRENNRYPWKSTGSKDDDGCYYANFKPERGNYTKDGSLITTKVGSYKPNSNGLYDMAGNVAEWTSTTYTEAGILQMNDMNPELYYNAAVEDPYYMKKKALRGGSWKDPEKFIESSWRTYEYQNEQRSYIGFRCVRTQVGTAASTKGRK
;
A
#
# COMPACT_ATOMS: atom_id res chain seq x y z
N PHE A 1 7.43 -8.28 -14.42
CA PHE A 1 7.78 -6.86 -14.60
C PHE A 1 6.50 -6.03 -14.54
N PRO A 2 6.49 -4.81 -13.96
CA PRO A 2 5.33 -3.93 -13.93
C PRO A 2 4.82 -3.56 -15.32
N GLY A 3 3.50 -3.33 -15.46
CA GLY A 3 2.89 -2.87 -16.70
C GLY A 3 3.17 -1.39 -16.94
N THR A 4 4.12 -1.07 -17.80
CA THR A 4 4.55 0.31 -18.06
C THR A 4 3.45 1.16 -18.69
N THR A 5 2.53 0.53 -19.44
CA THR A 5 1.43 1.21 -20.14
C THR A 5 0.37 1.76 -19.18
N CYS A 6 0.40 1.41 -17.88
CA CYS A 6 -0.55 1.93 -16.89
C CYS A 6 -0.59 3.47 -16.86
N TRP A 7 0.54 4.14 -17.10
CA TRP A 7 0.63 5.60 -17.12
C TRP A 7 -0.21 6.24 -18.24
N VAL A 8 -0.27 5.60 -19.40
CA VAL A 8 -1.04 6.10 -20.55
C VAL A 8 -2.50 5.63 -20.45
N ASN A 9 -2.72 4.38 -20.00
CA ASN A 9 -4.06 3.81 -19.91
C ASN A 9 -4.93 4.53 -18.86
N ASP A 10 -4.37 4.88 -17.70
CA ASP A 10 -5.11 5.56 -16.64
C ASP A 10 -5.42 7.03 -16.95
N PHE A 11 -4.57 7.68 -17.75
CA PHE A 11 -4.68 9.10 -18.10
C PHE A 11 -4.37 9.33 -19.58
N PRO A 12 -5.24 8.88 -20.51
CA PRO A 12 -4.93 8.85 -21.95
C PRO A 12 -4.72 10.23 -22.57
N ASN A 13 -5.21 11.29 -21.94
CA ASN A 13 -5.09 12.67 -22.42
C ASN A 13 -4.00 13.49 -21.71
N ALA A 14 -3.15 12.85 -20.92
CA ALA A 14 -2.17 13.55 -20.06
C ALA A 14 -0.74 13.55 -20.62
N ASN A 15 -0.50 13.02 -21.82
CA ASN A 15 0.82 12.91 -22.47
C ASN A 15 1.86 12.21 -21.55
N ASN A 16 1.48 11.12 -20.93
CA ASN A 16 2.28 10.40 -19.93
C ASN A 16 3.27 9.38 -20.53
N GLU A 17 3.56 9.43 -21.84
CA GLU A 17 4.52 8.55 -22.51
C GLU A 17 5.91 8.62 -21.90
N THR A 18 6.29 9.78 -21.37
CA THR A 18 7.57 9.94 -20.66
C THR A 18 7.63 9.06 -19.43
N TYR A 19 6.58 9.01 -18.61
CA TYR A 19 6.52 8.13 -17.43
C TYR A 19 6.47 6.66 -17.83
N MET A 20 5.72 6.31 -18.88
CA MET A 20 5.70 4.95 -19.42
C MET A 20 7.10 4.44 -19.79
N ARG A 21 7.95 5.31 -20.34
CA ARG A 21 9.31 4.96 -20.78
C ARG A 21 10.34 5.00 -19.66
N LEU A 22 10.25 5.96 -18.74
CA LEU A 22 11.32 6.29 -17.81
C LEU A 22 11.08 5.80 -16.38
N TYR A 23 9.85 5.68 -15.93
CA TYR A 23 9.54 5.42 -14.53
C TYR A 23 10.22 4.15 -13.98
N PHE A 24 10.33 3.10 -14.78
CA PHE A 24 10.93 1.83 -14.37
C PHE A 24 12.39 1.64 -14.79
N ASN A 25 12.95 2.55 -15.59
CA ASN A 25 14.26 2.36 -16.19
C ASN A 25 15.24 3.49 -15.87
N HIS A 26 14.76 4.65 -15.43
CA HIS A 26 15.62 5.80 -15.19
C HIS A 26 15.99 5.92 -13.71
N PRO A 27 17.28 6.13 -13.36
CA PRO A 27 17.77 6.18 -11.97
C PRO A 27 17.06 7.18 -11.06
N ASN A 28 16.49 8.26 -11.60
CA ASN A 28 15.76 9.26 -10.82
C ASN A 28 14.53 8.68 -10.11
N TYR A 29 13.99 7.55 -10.57
CA TYR A 29 12.83 6.88 -10.00
C TYR A 29 13.18 5.68 -9.12
N ASN A 30 14.47 5.41 -8.84
CA ASN A 30 14.87 4.26 -8.03
C ASN A 30 14.27 4.26 -6.62
N ASP A 31 14.03 5.45 -6.06
CA ASP A 31 13.45 5.64 -4.73
C ASP A 31 11.93 5.87 -4.76
N TYR A 32 11.29 5.72 -5.90
CA TYR A 32 9.85 5.89 -6.06
C TYR A 32 9.12 4.55 -5.83
N PRO A 33 7.85 4.57 -5.41
CA PRO A 33 7.09 3.34 -5.20
C PRO A 33 6.91 2.59 -6.51
N VAL A 34 6.92 1.26 -6.47
CA VAL A 34 6.52 0.47 -7.63
C VAL A 34 5.01 0.65 -7.87
N VAL A 35 4.65 0.85 -9.12
CA VAL A 35 3.26 0.95 -9.61
C VAL A 35 3.08 0.04 -10.84
N GLY A 36 1.88 -0.04 -11.39
CA GLY A 36 1.64 -0.88 -12.56
C GLY A 36 1.80 -2.37 -12.28
N VAL A 37 1.55 -2.80 -11.06
CA VAL A 37 1.61 -4.20 -10.61
C VAL A 37 0.21 -4.70 -10.26
N SER A 38 -0.14 -5.89 -10.76
CA SER A 38 -1.37 -6.57 -10.37
C SER A 38 -1.23 -7.19 -8.97
N TRP A 39 -2.35 -7.57 -8.37
CA TRP A 39 -2.35 -8.25 -7.07
C TRP A 39 -1.59 -9.59 -7.14
N GLU A 40 -1.74 -10.34 -8.24
CA GLU A 40 -0.98 -11.57 -8.44
C GLU A 40 0.52 -11.32 -8.52
N GLN A 41 0.95 -10.25 -9.22
CA GLN A 41 2.35 -9.88 -9.30
C GLN A 41 2.92 -9.45 -7.95
N ALA A 42 2.13 -8.71 -7.14
CA ALA A 42 2.51 -8.32 -5.79
C ALA A 42 2.71 -9.54 -4.88
N ASN A 43 1.80 -10.55 -4.94
CA ASN A 43 1.96 -11.80 -4.23
C ASN A 43 3.17 -12.61 -4.72
N ALA A 44 3.39 -12.68 -6.04
CA ALA A 44 4.55 -13.35 -6.61
C ALA A 44 5.87 -12.70 -6.13
N PHE A 45 5.90 -11.36 -6.01
CA PHE A 45 7.05 -10.66 -5.43
C PHE A 45 7.26 -11.03 -3.96
N CYS A 46 6.21 -11.09 -3.15
CA CYS A 46 6.33 -11.52 -1.75
C CYS A 46 6.90 -12.94 -1.64
N ALA A 47 6.45 -13.85 -2.50
CA ALA A 47 6.97 -15.21 -2.56
C ALA A 47 8.46 -15.22 -2.96
N TRP A 48 8.81 -14.53 -4.03
CA TRP A 48 10.20 -14.39 -4.47
C TRP A 48 11.10 -13.81 -3.37
N ARG A 49 10.66 -12.72 -2.72
CA ARG A 49 11.40 -12.09 -1.62
C ARG A 49 11.63 -13.05 -0.46
N THR A 50 10.67 -13.93 -0.19
CA THR A 50 10.81 -14.99 0.83
C THR A 50 11.91 -15.97 0.44
N GLU A 51 11.86 -16.52 -0.76
CA GLU A 51 12.86 -17.50 -1.22
C GLU A 51 14.26 -16.88 -1.29
N PHE A 52 14.36 -15.64 -1.75
CA PHE A 52 15.61 -14.89 -1.77
C PHE A 52 16.21 -14.71 -0.36
N LEU A 53 15.38 -14.38 0.62
CA LEU A 53 15.81 -14.27 2.02
C LEU A 53 16.26 -15.63 2.57
N LEU A 54 15.46 -16.67 2.35
CA LEU A 54 15.73 -18.03 2.84
C LEU A 54 17.04 -18.58 2.28
N ALA A 55 17.33 -18.33 1.01
CA ALA A 55 18.57 -18.75 0.35
C ALA A 55 19.83 -18.15 1.03
N GLY A 56 19.72 -16.95 1.58
CA GLY A 56 20.82 -16.27 2.30
C GLY A 56 21.03 -16.73 3.74
N LEU A 57 20.07 -17.42 4.36
CA LEU A 57 20.06 -17.67 5.80
C LEU A 57 20.53 -19.07 6.23
N GLY A 58 20.65 -20.01 5.31
CA GLY A 58 21.08 -21.39 5.59
C GLY A 58 20.24 -22.05 6.72
N ALA A 59 20.87 -22.54 7.77
CA ALA A 59 20.18 -23.21 8.87
C ALA A 59 19.18 -22.33 9.67
N GLN A 60 19.30 -21.01 9.58
CA GLN A 60 18.38 -20.08 10.24
C GLN A 60 17.07 -19.90 9.46
N ALA A 61 17.00 -20.36 8.23
CA ALA A 61 15.82 -20.24 7.36
C ALA A 61 14.53 -20.79 8.02
N LYS A 62 14.64 -21.85 8.83
CA LYS A 62 13.51 -22.49 9.50
C LYS A 62 12.74 -21.61 10.50
N TYR A 63 13.32 -20.50 10.93
CA TYR A 63 12.70 -19.56 11.88
C TYR A 63 12.08 -18.35 11.20
N VAL A 64 12.23 -18.22 9.88
CA VAL A 64 11.78 -17.04 9.13
C VAL A 64 10.38 -17.28 8.58
N GLN A 65 9.48 -16.36 8.92
CA GLN A 65 8.14 -16.34 8.35
C GLN A 65 8.16 -15.78 6.93
N ARG A 66 7.23 -16.24 6.11
CA ARG A 66 7.11 -15.81 4.71
C ARG A 66 6.63 -14.37 4.60
N TYR A 67 7.16 -13.63 3.63
CA TYR A 67 6.58 -12.36 3.20
C TYR A 67 5.24 -12.61 2.51
N ARG A 68 4.31 -11.71 2.75
CA ARG A 68 2.98 -11.68 2.15
C ARG A 68 2.46 -10.25 2.05
N LEU A 69 1.37 -10.04 1.36
CA LEU A 69 0.61 -8.79 1.49
C LEU A 69 -0.01 -8.72 2.91
N PRO A 70 -0.19 -7.51 3.46
CA PRO A 70 -0.94 -7.33 4.69
C PRO A 70 -2.42 -7.68 4.46
N THR A 71 -3.10 -8.17 5.48
CA THR A 71 -4.56 -8.13 5.50
C THR A 71 -5.04 -6.68 5.59
N GLU A 72 -6.27 -6.41 5.22
CA GLU A 72 -6.85 -5.07 5.34
C GLU A 72 -6.82 -4.58 6.80
N ALA A 73 -7.12 -5.46 7.76
CA ALA A 73 -7.10 -5.14 9.18
C ALA A 73 -5.68 -4.84 9.70
N GLU A 74 -4.68 -5.62 9.28
CA GLU A 74 -3.27 -5.36 9.63
C GLU A 74 -2.81 -4.02 9.05
N TRP A 75 -3.18 -3.73 7.81
CA TRP A 75 -2.83 -2.48 7.17
C TRP A 75 -3.43 -1.28 7.91
N GLU A 76 -4.71 -1.33 8.24
CA GLU A 76 -5.41 -0.26 8.97
C GLU A 76 -4.84 -0.06 10.37
N PHE A 77 -4.60 -1.15 11.10
CA PHE A 77 -3.95 -1.10 12.43
C PHE A 77 -2.57 -0.45 12.35
N ALA A 78 -1.78 -0.82 11.34
CA ALA A 78 -0.46 -0.24 11.12
C ALA A 78 -0.53 1.26 10.77
N ALA A 79 -1.52 1.69 9.96
CA ALA A 79 -1.73 3.07 9.57
C ALA A 79 -2.17 3.96 10.74
N ARG A 80 -3.17 3.51 11.52
CA ARG A 80 -3.70 4.27 12.67
C ARG A 80 -2.68 4.48 13.78
N GLY A 81 -1.69 3.63 13.87
CA GLY A 81 -0.72 3.68 14.94
C GLY A 81 -1.34 3.38 16.30
N ARG A 82 -0.68 3.80 17.37
CA ARG A 82 -1.12 3.53 18.76
C ARG A 82 -2.31 4.37 19.22
N GLU A 83 -2.60 5.46 18.53
CA GLU A 83 -3.54 6.49 18.96
C GLU A 83 -4.90 6.37 18.24
N ASN A 84 -5.06 5.40 17.34
CA ASN A 84 -6.29 5.16 16.56
C ASN A 84 -6.81 6.41 15.83
N ASN A 85 -5.91 7.19 15.24
CA ASN A 85 -6.24 8.43 14.55
C ASN A 85 -6.99 8.21 13.22
N ARG A 86 -7.69 9.26 12.77
CA ARG A 86 -8.33 9.31 11.45
C ARG A 86 -7.31 9.20 10.31
N TYR A 87 -6.16 9.86 10.46
CA TYR A 87 -5.01 9.81 9.56
C TYR A 87 -3.82 9.13 10.26
N PRO A 88 -2.77 8.75 9.53
CA PRO A 88 -1.53 8.21 10.14
C PRO A 88 -0.79 9.20 11.05
N TRP A 89 -1.24 10.43 11.16
CA TRP A 89 -0.70 11.51 12.00
C TRP A 89 -1.75 12.01 13.01
N LYS A 90 -1.32 12.82 13.97
CA LYS A 90 -2.18 13.31 15.09
C LYS A 90 -3.17 14.39 14.70
N SER A 91 -2.84 15.20 13.68
CA SER A 91 -3.72 16.29 13.23
C SER A 91 -5.00 15.74 12.62
N THR A 92 -6.08 16.46 12.74
CA THR A 92 -7.37 16.16 12.09
C THR A 92 -7.43 16.61 10.64
N GLY A 93 -6.49 17.45 10.21
CA GLY A 93 -6.34 17.93 8.82
C GLY A 93 -5.14 17.32 8.11
N SER A 94 -5.00 17.66 6.84
CA SER A 94 -3.94 17.17 5.96
C SER A 94 -2.68 18.03 5.96
N LYS A 95 -2.64 19.12 6.75
CA LYS A 95 -1.52 20.05 6.86
C LYS A 95 -1.06 20.21 8.30
N ASP A 96 0.23 20.53 8.45
CA ASP A 96 0.79 20.99 9.71
C ASP A 96 0.55 22.50 9.94
N ASP A 97 1.02 23.01 11.08
CA ASP A 97 0.85 24.42 11.48
C ASP A 97 1.58 25.39 10.55
N ASP A 98 2.59 24.93 9.83
CA ASP A 98 3.34 25.70 8.84
C ASP A 98 2.68 25.67 7.45
N GLY A 99 1.56 24.94 7.30
CA GLY A 99 0.82 24.80 6.06
C GLY A 99 1.38 23.72 5.10
N CYS A 100 2.36 22.95 5.53
CA CYS A 100 2.93 21.84 4.75
C CYS A 100 2.02 20.61 4.80
N TYR A 101 1.86 19.94 3.67
CA TYR A 101 1.06 18.71 3.60
C TYR A 101 1.77 17.53 4.27
N TYR A 102 0.99 16.65 4.89
CA TYR A 102 1.50 15.42 5.53
C TYR A 102 1.66 14.24 4.59
N ALA A 103 1.12 14.32 3.38
CA ALA A 103 1.10 13.23 2.40
C ALA A 103 1.02 13.75 0.96
N ASN A 104 1.38 12.90 0.01
CA ASN A 104 1.18 13.14 -1.43
C ASN A 104 -0.22 12.66 -1.84
N PHE A 105 -1.11 13.59 -2.17
CA PHE A 105 -2.48 13.34 -2.59
C PHE A 105 -2.98 14.51 -3.44
N LYS A 106 -4.22 14.49 -3.92
CA LYS A 106 -4.84 15.59 -4.64
C LYS A 106 -5.55 16.56 -3.68
N PRO A 107 -4.91 17.66 -3.26
CA PRO A 107 -5.46 18.51 -2.21
C PRO A 107 -6.71 19.31 -2.63
N GLU A 108 -6.81 19.66 -3.91
CA GLU A 108 -7.88 20.52 -4.42
C GLU A 108 -8.40 20.05 -5.77
N ARG A 109 -9.62 20.47 -6.08
CA ARG A 109 -10.23 20.17 -7.39
C ARG A 109 -9.39 20.79 -8.52
N GLY A 110 -8.91 19.94 -9.43
CA GLY A 110 -8.14 20.37 -10.61
C GLY A 110 -6.67 20.72 -10.33
N ASN A 111 -6.20 20.63 -9.09
CA ASN A 111 -4.81 20.93 -8.75
C ASN A 111 -4.14 19.71 -8.07
N TYR A 112 -3.32 19.00 -8.83
CA TYR A 112 -2.55 17.85 -8.37
C TYR A 112 -1.19 18.21 -7.76
N THR A 113 -0.72 19.45 -7.96
CA THR A 113 0.65 19.84 -7.59
C THR A 113 0.73 20.67 -6.33
N LYS A 114 -0.40 20.93 -5.67
CA LYS A 114 -0.43 21.82 -4.50
C LYS A 114 0.29 21.24 -3.28
N ASP A 115 0.39 19.93 -3.19
CA ASP A 115 1.19 19.22 -2.19
C ASP A 115 2.69 19.11 -2.54
N GLY A 116 3.08 19.61 -3.72
CA GLY A 116 4.45 19.61 -4.23
C GLY A 116 4.75 18.51 -5.24
N SER A 117 3.78 17.64 -5.58
CA SER A 117 4.01 16.50 -6.48
C SER A 117 2.89 16.35 -7.49
N LEU A 118 3.22 16.06 -8.75
CA LEU A 118 2.25 15.84 -9.83
C LEU A 118 1.76 14.39 -9.89
N ILE A 119 2.65 13.47 -9.55
CA ILE A 119 2.47 12.02 -9.57
C ILE A 119 3.00 11.44 -8.24
N THR A 120 3.40 10.18 -8.21
CA THR A 120 4.11 9.59 -7.09
C THR A 120 5.33 10.42 -6.68
N THR A 121 5.72 10.33 -5.43
CA THR A 121 6.96 10.93 -4.90
C THR A 121 7.88 9.85 -4.32
N LYS A 122 9.12 10.21 -4.01
CA LYS A 122 10.06 9.30 -3.35
C LYS A 122 9.47 8.74 -2.06
N VAL A 123 9.67 7.45 -1.81
CA VAL A 123 9.22 6.82 -0.57
C VAL A 123 9.88 7.48 0.64
N GLY A 124 9.13 7.67 1.71
CA GLY A 124 9.64 8.30 2.93
C GLY A 124 9.85 9.81 2.85
N SER A 125 9.27 10.50 1.85
CA SER A 125 9.36 11.96 1.74
C SER A 125 8.61 12.71 2.84
N TYR A 126 7.64 12.08 3.46
CA TYR A 126 6.82 12.65 4.54
C TYR A 126 7.18 12.01 5.89
N LYS A 127 6.69 12.62 6.98
CA LYS A 127 6.96 12.13 8.34
C LYS A 127 6.30 10.76 8.57
N PRO A 128 6.97 9.83 9.28
CA PRO A 128 6.38 8.54 9.61
C PRO A 128 5.27 8.69 10.66
N ASN A 129 4.39 7.69 10.73
CA ASN A 129 3.41 7.58 11.81
C ASN A 129 4.06 7.14 13.14
N SER A 130 3.25 7.00 14.21
CA SER A 130 3.74 6.61 15.55
C SER A 130 4.35 5.20 15.63
N ASN A 131 4.13 4.36 14.61
CA ASN A 131 4.76 3.04 14.47
C ASN A 131 6.07 3.10 13.64
N GLY A 132 6.50 4.29 13.18
CA GLY A 132 7.67 4.46 12.33
C GLY A 132 7.44 4.08 10.86
N LEU A 133 6.18 3.99 10.41
CA LEU A 133 5.83 3.62 9.05
C LEU A 133 5.58 4.87 8.19
N TYR A 134 6.18 4.88 7.01
CA TYR A 134 6.05 5.96 6.03
C TYR A 134 4.95 5.66 5.01
N ASP A 135 4.42 6.72 4.40
CA ASP A 135 3.51 6.67 3.25
C ASP A 135 2.26 5.81 3.50
N MET A 136 1.77 5.80 4.76
CA MET A 136 0.53 5.11 5.12
C MET A 136 -0.73 5.90 4.70
N ALA A 137 -0.57 7.04 4.05
CA ALA A 137 -1.62 7.84 3.43
C ALA A 137 -1.06 8.51 2.17
N GLY A 138 -1.77 8.41 1.06
CA GLY A 138 -1.36 8.99 -0.21
C GLY A 138 -0.18 8.26 -0.87
N ASN A 139 0.48 8.91 -1.78
CA ASN A 139 1.50 8.40 -2.68
C ASN A 139 0.93 7.31 -3.60
N VAL A 140 0.82 6.07 -3.16
CA VAL A 140 0.13 4.99 -3.89
C VAL A 140 -0.86 4.27 -2.99
N ALA A 141 -2.02 3.90 -3.54
CA ALA A 141 -2.92 2.97 -2.88
C ALA A 141 -2.26 1.59 -2.84
N GLU A 142 -2.49 0.83 -1.78
CA GLU A 142 -1.75 -0.41 -1.56
C GLU A 142 -2.64 -1.64 -1.60
N TRP A 143 -2.19 -2.65 -2.34
CA TRP A 143 -2.81 -3.96 -2.35
C TRP A 143 -2.78 -4.59 -0.96
N THR A 144 -3.92 -5.15 -0.55
CA THR A 144 -4.01 -6.05 0.61
C THR A 144 -4.33 -7.48 0.15
N SER A 145 -4.18 -8.47 1.04
CA SER A 145 -4.57 -9.85 0.75
C SER A 145 -6.09 -10.04 0.74
N THR A 146 -6.83 -9.13 1.39
CA THR A 146 -8.27 -9.24 1.64
C THR A 146 -9.09 -9.05 0.36
N THR A 147 -10.05 -9.93 0.15
CA THR A 147 -11.07 -9.77 -0.89
C THR A 147 -12.03 -8.66 -0.51
N TYR A 148 -12.30 -7.75 -1.45
CA TYR A 148 -13.22 -6.64 -1.18
C TYR A 148 -14.67 -7.05 -1.41
N THR A 149 -15.48 -6.82 -0.40
CA THR A 149 -16.95 -6.76 -0.51
C THR A 149 -17.46 -5.54 0.26
N GLU A 150 -18.59 -4.99 -0.14
CA GLU A 150 -19.21 -3.86 0.57
C GLU A 150 -19.58 -4.22 2.01
N ALA A 151 -20.05 -5.46 2.21
CA ALA A 151 -20.40 -6.02 3.51
C ALA A 151 -19.22 -6.71 4.23
N GLY A 152 -17.99 -6.62 3.70
CA GLY A 152 -16.84 -7.42 4.16
C GLY A 152 -16.56 -7.31 5.65
N ILE A 153 -16.67 -6.10 6.22
CA ILE A 153 -16.46 -5.88 7.66
C ILE A 153 -17.51 -6.64 8.50
N LEU A 154 -18.76 -6.74 8.03
CA LEU A 154 -19.82 -7.47 8.73
C LEU A 154 -19.66 -8.99 8.64
N GLN A 155 -18.90 -9.47 7.67
CA GLN A 155 -18.63 -10.90 7.46
C GLN A 155 -17.39 -11.39 8.21
N MET A 156 -16.51 -10.47 8.62
CA MET A 156 -15.34 -10.80 9.42
C MET A 156 -15.69 -10.87 10.91
N ASN A 157 -15.17 -11.88 11.58
CA ASN A 157 -15.36 -12.12 13.01
C ASN A 157 -14.14 -12.87 13.58
N ASP A 158 -14.16 -13.17 14.88
CA ASP A 158 -13.04 -13.84 15.56
C ASP A 158 -12.70 -15.21 14.97
N MET A 159 -13.67 -15.90 14.38
CA MET A 159 -13.49 -17.20 13.73
C MET A 159 -13.08 -17.08 12.25
N ASN A 160 -13.39 -15.94 11.62
CA ASN A 160 -13.04 -15.62 10.24
C ASN A 160 -12.55 -14.17 10.15
N PRO A 161 -11.31 -13.91 10.62
CA PRO A 161 -10.78 -12.56 10.74
C PRO A 161 -10.39 -11.94 9.40
N GLU A 162 -10.37 -12.71 8.32
CA GLU A 162 -10.02 -12.26 6.98
C GLU A 162 -10.93 -12.89 5.92
N LEU A 163 -11.42 -12.07 5.02
CA LEU A 163 -12.08 -12.53 3.82
C LEU A 163 -11.03 -12.71 2.71
N TYR A 164 -10.59 -13.95 2.50
CA TYR A 164 -9.61 -14.28 1.47
C TYR A 164 -10.20 -15.17 0.39
N TYR A 165 -10.13 -14.72 -0.86
CA TYR A 165 -10.50 -15.50 -2.03
C TYR A 165 -9.57 -15.13 -3.19
N ASN A 166 -8.85 -16.09 -3.74
CA ASN A 166 -8.07 -15.88 -4.97
C ASN A 166 -8.91 -16.37 -6.15
N ALA A 167 -9.52 -15.42 -6.84
CA ALA A 167 -10.44 -15.71 -7.93
C ALA A 167 -9.71 -16.35 -9.12
N ALA A 168 -10.28 -17.42 -9.66
CA ALA A 168 -9.82 -18.05 -10.87
C ALA A 168 -10.13 -17.21 -12.11
N VAL A 169 -9.56 -17.57 -13.26
CA VAL A 169 -9.77 -16.83 -14.51
C VAL A 169 -11.24 -16.86 -14.91
N GLU A 170 -11.90 -18.01 -14.67
CA GLU A 170 -13.30 -18.27 -15.02
C GLU A 170 -14.31 -17.64 -14.07
N ASP A 171 -13.85 -17.21 -12.90
CA ASP A 171 -14.75 -16.61 -11.90
C ASP A 171 -15.36 -15.31 -12.39
N PRO A 172 -16.59 -15.01 -11.97
CA PRO A 172 -17.24 -13.73 -12.25
C PRO A 172 -16.39 -12.54 -11.85
N TYR A 173 -16.41 -11.50 -12.66
CA TYR A 173 -15.52 -10.33 -12.50
C TYR A 173 -15.64 -9.67 -11.11
N TYR A 174 -16.84 -9.62 -10.54
CA TYR A 174 -17.06 -9.05 -9.21
C TYR A 174 -16.33 -9.81 -8.08
N MET A 175 -16.00 -11.08 -8.27
CA MET A 175 -15.24 -11.88 -7.30
C MET A 175 -13.73 -11.58 -7.30
N LYS A 176 -13.25 -10.90 -8.34
CA LYS A 176 -11.83 -10.55 -8.52
C LYS A 176 -11.43 -9.27 -7.76
N LYS A 177 -12.33 -8.65 -7.02
CA LYS A 177 -12.07 -7.42 -6.27
C LYS A 177 -11.16 -7.68 -5.07
N LYS A 178 -10.09 -6.90 -4.95
CA LYS A 178 -9.17 -6.91 -3.80
C LYS A 178 -9.19 -5.56 -3.11
N ALA A 179 -9.16 -5.56 -1.77
CA ALA A 179 -9.18 -4.33 -1.01
C ALA A 179 -7.87 -3.55 -1.18
N LEU A 180 -8.04 -2.26 -1.40
CA LEU A 180 -6.97 -1.25 -1.46
C LEU A 180 -7.09 -0.31 -0.26
N ARG A 181 -5.95 0.12 0.24
CA ARG A 181 -5.88 1.02 1.38
C ARG A 181 -4.92 2.19 1.11
N GLY A 182 -5.08 3.27 1.90
CA GLY A 182 -4.16 4.40 1.92
C GLY A 182 -4.50 5.54 0.96
N GLY A 183 -5.23 5.28 -0.11
CA GLY A 183 -5.41 6.25 -1.19
C GLY A 183 -4.10 6.59 -1.91
N SER A 184 -4.13 7.47 -2.88
CA SER A 184 -2.98 7.74 -3.75
C SER A 184 -2.83 9.22 -4.11
N TRP A 185 -1.76 9.54 -4.84
CA TRP A 185 -1.46 10.89 -5.34
C TRP A 185 -2.60 11.54 -6.16
N LYS A 186 -3.48 10.74 -6.76
CA LYS A 186 -4.62 11.25 -7.54
C LYS A 186 -5.89 11.45 -6.72
N ASP A 187 -5.92 10.95 -5.47
CA ASP A 187 -7.15 10.87 -4.68
C ASP A 187 -7.31 12.09 -3.76
N PRO A 188 -8.54 12.61 -3.57
CA PRO A 188 -8.82 13.68 -2.61
C PRO A 188 -8.59 13.26 -1.16
N GLU A 189 -8.46 14.24 -0.27
CA GLU A 189 -8.14 14.08 1.15
C GLU A 189 -8.95 13.01 1.88
N LYS A 190 -10.25 12.90 1.60
CA LYS A 190 -11.12 11.89 2.23
C LYS A 190 -10.66 10.46 1.95
N PHE A 191 -10.06 10.21 0.79
CA PHE A 191 -9.66 8.88 0.34
C PHE A 191 -8.33 8.42 0.96
N ILE A 192 -7.58 9.34 1.59
CA ILE A 192 -6.34 9.01 2.29
C ILE A 192 -6.54 8.81 3.81
N GLU A 193 -7.78 8.81 4.30
CA GLU A 193 -8.10 8.43 5.68
C GLU A 193 -7.70 6.97 5.94
N SER A 194 -7.19 6.69 7.15
CA SER A 194 -6.77 5.32 7.52
C SER A 194 -7.90 4.28 7.43
N SER A 195 -9.16 4.71 7.62
CA SER A 195 -10.34 3.84 7.53
C SER A 195 -10.91 3.72 6.12
N TRP A 196 -10.45 4.55 5.18
CA TRP A 196 -11.02 4.53 3.83
C TRP A 196 -10.73 3.21 3.12
N ARG A 197 -11.77 2.62 2.54
CA ARG A 197 -11.73 1.36 1.81
C ARG A 197 -12.09 1.60 0.35
N THR A 198 -11.33 1.01 -0.55
CA THR A 198 -11.66 0.92 -1.96
C THR A 198 -11.18 -0.41 -2.53
N TYR A 199 -11.33 -0.62 -3.80
CA TYR A 199 -10.90 -1.85 -4.45
C TYR A 199 -10.38 -1.60 -5.86
N GLU A 200 -9.65 -2.59 -6.35
CA GLU A 200 -9.39 -2.79 -7.77
C GLU A 200 -9.46 -4.30 -8.06
N TYR A 201 -9.57 -4.66 -9.31
CA TYR A 201 -9.61 -6.06 -9.72
C TYR A 201 -8.20 -6.66 -9.72
N GLN A 202 -8.07 -7.90 -9.27
CA GLN A 202 -6.77 -8.54 -8.96
C GLN A 202 -5.79 -8.60 -10.14
N ASN A 203 -6.27 -8.55 -11.37
CA ASN A 203 -5.48 -8.59 -12.60
C ASN A 203 -5.14 -7.19 -13.16
N GLU A 204 -5.70 -6.12 -12.59
CA GLU A 204 -5.48 -4.76 -13.08
C GLU A 204 -4.15 -4.19 -12.64
N GLN A 205 -3.59 -3.33 -13.49
CA GLN A 205 -2.31 -2.65 -13.28
C GLN A 205 -2.54 -1.14 -13.41
N ARG A 206 -2.38 -0.40 -12.31
CA ARG A 206 -2.65 1.03 -12.25
C ARG A 206 -1.41 1.84 -11.89
N SER A 207 -1.29 3.06 -12.42
CA SER A 207 -0.20 3.99 -12.14
C SER A 207 -0.24 4.60 -10.73
N TYR A 208 -1.28 4.32 -9.99
CA TYR A 208 -1.53 4.83 -8.64
C TYR A 208 -1.70 3.71 -7.59
N ILE A 209 -1.42 2.46 -7.97
CA ILE A 209 -1.49 1.29 -7.07
C ILE A 209 -0.12 0.63 -6.97
N GLY A 210 0.33 0.46 -5.73
CA GLY A 210 1.52 -0.28 -5.36
C GLY A 210 1.22 -1.30 -4.26
N PHE A 211 2.22 -1.67 -3.48
CA PHE A 211 2.05 -2.59 -2.36
C PHE A 211 3.20 -2.48 -1.36
N ARG A 212 2.97 -2.99 -0.17
CA ARG A 212 4.01 -3.29 0.83
C ARG A 212 3.95 -4.75 1.26
N CYS A 213 5.11 -5.31 1.60
CA CYS A 213 5.21 -6.65 2.15
C CYS A 213 5.19 -6.58 3.68
N VAL A 214 4.50 -7.52 4.30
CA VAL A 214 4.57 -7.77 5.74
C VAL A 214 5.08 -9.18 6.02
N ARG A 215 5.49 -9.41 7.26
CA ARG A 215 5.91 -10.71 7.75
C ARG A 215 5.41 -10.88 9.18
N THR A 216 4.82 -12.01 9.49
CA THR A 216 4.35 -12.31 10.84
C THR A 216 5.55 -12.37 11.77
N GLN A 217 5.49 -11.67 12.89
CA GLN A 217 6.49 -11.77 13.94
C GLN A 217 6.14 -12.96 14.84
N VAL A 218 6.97 -13.99 14.82
CA VAL A 218 6.90 -15.07 15.81
C VAL A 218 7.67 -14.60 17.03
N GLY A 219 6.99 -14.51 18.17
CA GLY A 219 7.37 -13.86 19.41
C GLY A 219 8.87 -13.67 19.64
N THR A 220 9.28 -12.46 19.88
CA THR A 220 10.52 -12.19 20.62
C THR A 220 10.26 -12.54 22.07
N ALA A 221 11.08 -13.44 22.62
CA ALA A 221 11.13 -13.61 24.08
C ALA A 221 11.24 -12.20 24.71
N ALA A 222 10.28 -11.85 25.55
CA ALA A 222 10.30 -10.59 26.25
C ALA A 222 11.68 -10.45 26.92
N SER A 223 12.46 -9.46 26.50
CA SER A 223 13.67 -9.09 27.17
C SER A 223 13.25 -8.64 28.59
N THR A 224 13.38 -9.51 29.57
CA THR A 224 13.31 -9.16 30.97
C THR A 224 14.52 -8.28 31.27
N LYS A 225 14.48 -7.00 30.89
CA LYS A 225 15.34 -6.02 31.51
C LYS A 225 14.93 -5.94 32.98
N GLY A 226 15.73 -6.60 33.82
CA GLY A 226 15.57 -6.57 35.25
C GLY A 226 15.46 -5.12 35.76
N ARG A 227 14.40 -4.87 36.51
CA ARG A 227 14.36 -3.74 37.43
C ARG A 227 15.53 -3.91 38.43
N LYS A 228 16.48 -3.03 38.34
CA LYS A 228 17.33 -2.68 39.47
C LYS A 228 16.83 -1.38 40.08
#